data_3aff1b20b2c44ed28092905bb53a07f8
#
_entry.id   3aff1b20b2c44ed28092905bb53a07f8
#
_cell.length_a   1.000
_cell.length_b   1.000
_cell.length_c   1.000
_cell.angle_alpha   90.00
_cell.angle_beta   90.00
_cell.angle_gamma   90.00
#
_symmetry.space_group_name_H-M   'P 1'
#
loop_
_entity.id
_entity.type
_entity.pdbx_description
1 polymer ?
#
loop_
_entity_poly.entity_id
_entity_poly.type
_entity_poly.pdbx_seq_one_letter_code
_entity_poly.pdbx_strand_id
1 'polypeptide(L)'
;MKIKLQQPFTFKGGKRAVLLLHGFTGNSADVRMLGRYLEKQGYTCHAPHYKGHGVPPEELVKTGPSDWWKDVMMAYDFLKSEGHEEIAVAGLSLGGVFSLKLGYTVPIKGIVTMCAPMYIKSEEMMYKGVLEYAREFKKYEGKTQEQIELEMDLLADKPMNTLKALQELITDVREHVDLIYAPTFVVQGRHDDVINPKSADIIIDAIESPVKQIKWYEESGHVITLDKERNQLHEDVFEFLESLDWSE
;
A
#
# COMPACT_ATOMS: atom_id res chain seq x y z
N MET A 1 0.52 -4.17 27.62
CA MET A 1 0.04 -4.97 26.47
C MET A 1 1.24 -5.30 25.59
N LYS A 2 1.54 -6.56 25.30
CA LYS A 2 2.69 -6.87 24.43
C LYS A 2 2.36 -6.49 23.00
N ILE A 3 3.20 -5.68 22.37
CA ILE A 3 3.15 -5.41 20.94
C ILE A 3 3.25 -6.75 20.21
N LYS A 4 2.21 -7.16 19.53
CA LYS A 4 2.29 -8.27 18.59
C LYS A 4 2.70 -7.67 17.25
N LEU A 5 4.00 -7.76 16.94
CA LEU A 5 4.51 -7.39 15.63
C LEU A 5 3.63 -8.07 14.57
N GLN A 6 3.07 -7.28 13.69
CA GLN A 6 2.28 -7.83 12.60
C GLN A 6 3.20 -8.65 11.69
N GLN A 7 2.67 -9.75 11.19
CA GLN A 7 3.41 -10.66 10.31
C GLN A 7 2.74 -10.67 8.93
N PRO A 8 3.46 -11.00 7.87
CA PRO A 8 2.84 -11.34 6.59
C PRO A 8 1.69 -12.31 6.82
N PHE A 9 0.70 -12.29 5.98
CA PHE A 9 -0.37 -13.28 6.06
C PHE A 9 -0.74 -13.82 4.68
N THR A 10 -1.21 -15.08 4.67
CA THR A 10 -1.90 -15.68 3.54
C THR A 10 -3.24 -16.22 4.02
N PHE A 11 -4.32 -15.74 3.45
CA PHE A 11 -5.66 -16.26 3.64
C PHE A 11 -6.01 -17.09 2.43
N LYS A 12 -6.08 -18.40 2.61
CA LYS A 12 -6.35 -19.36 1.52
C LYS A 12 -7.83 -19.43 1.23
N GLY A 13 -8.21 -19.01 0.03
CA GLY A 13 -9.55 -19.14 -0.55
C GLY A 13 -9.52 -20.04 -1.80
N GLY A 14 -9.97 -19.51 -2.94
CA GLY A 14 -10.00 -20.23 -4.21
C GLY A 14 -8.74 -20.05 -5.06
N LYS A 15 -8.87 -20.34 -6.36
CA LYS A 15 -7.81 -20.21 -7.36
C LYS A 15 -7.44 -18.73 -7.64
N ARG A 16 -8.43 -17.82 -7.60
CA ARG A 16 -8.24 -16.38 -7.82
C ARG A 16 -7.45 -15.79 -6.68
N ALA A 17 -6.39 -15.05 -6.98
CA ALA A 17 -5.51 -14.48 -5.95
C ALA A 17 -5.47 -12.97 -5.99
N VAL A 18 -5.34 -12.36 -4.81
CA VAL A 18 -5.15 -10.92 -4.64
C VAL A 18 -3.92 -10.67 -3.78
N LEU A 19 -2.94 -9.95 -4.34
CA LEU A 19 -1.80 -9.43 -3.62
C LEU A 19 -2.19 -8.10 -2.94
N LEU A 20 -2.09 -8.03 -1.63
CA LEU A 20 -2.49 -6.88 -0.82
C LEU A 20 -1.26 -6.14 -0.31
N LEU A 21 -1.12 -4.86 -0.66
CA LEU A 21 0.06 -4.06 -0.40
C LEU A 21 -0.24 -2.91 0.55
N HIS A 22 0.50 -2.83 1.66
CA HIS A 22 0.33 -1.79 2.68
C HIS A 22 1.10 -0.50 2.35
N GLY A 23 0.82 0.58 3.10
CA GLY A 23 1.44 1.89 2.94
C GLY A 23 2.83 2.02 3.56
N PHE A 24 3.50 3.14 3.28
CA PHE A 24 4.73 3.58 3.94
C PHE A 24 4.44 3.83 5.43
N THR A 25 5.35 3.45 6.32
CA THR A 25 5.17 3.42 7.78
C THR A 25 4.05 2.50 8.29
N GLY A 26 3.26 1.90 7.40
CA GLY A 26 2.22 0.94 7.72
C GLY A 26 2.73 -0.50 7.86
N ASN A 27 1.82 -1.44 7.86
CA ASN A 27 2.11 -2.88 7.90
C ASN A 27 0.92 -3.70 7.38
N SER A 28 1.05 -5.02 7.35
CA SER A 28 0.01 -5.92 6.83
C SER A 28 -1.37 -5.79 7.53
N ALA A 29 -1.45 -5.18 8.73
CA ALA A 29 -2.73 -4.95 9.40
C ALA A 29 -3.62 -3.97 8.63
N ASP A 30 -3.04 -3.02 7.90
CA ASP A 30 -3.77 -1.99 7.17
C ASP A 30 -4.67 -2.58 6.09
N VAL A 31 -4.28 -3.70 5.51
CA VAL A 31 -5.03 -4.40 4.44
C VAL A 31 -5.66 -5.72 4.91
N ARG A 32 -5.49 -6.08 6.20
CA ARG A 32 -5.94 -7.37 6.73
C ARG A 32 -7.45 -7.54 6.70
N MET A 33 -8.21 -6.47 6.99
CA MET A 33 -9.67 -6.54 6.99
C MET A 33 -10.22 -6.76 5.59
N LEU A 34 -9.69 -6.08 4.58
CA LEU A 34 -9.99 -6.31 3.18
C LEU A 34 -9.64 -7.75 2.78
N GLY A 35 -8.45 -8.24 3.16
CA GLY A 35 -8.04 -9.62 2.89
C GLY A 35 -8.99 -10.65 3.49
N ARG A 36 -9.49 -10.44 4.72
CA ARG A 36 -10.48 -11.32 5.36
C ARG A 36 -11.84 -11.25 4.68
N TYR A 37 -12.22 -10.09 4.20
CA TYR A 37 -13.46 -9.95 3.46
C TYR A 37 -13.39 -10.73 2.12
N LEU A 38 -12.33 -10.54 1.35
CA LEU A 38 -12.11 -11.21 0.07
C LEU A 38 -11.93 -12.74 0.23
N GLU A 39 -11.26 -13.21 1.30
CA GLU A 39 -11.15 -14.64 1.62
C GLU A 39 -12.54 -15.30 1.74
N LYS A 40 -13.49 -14.63 2.43
CA LYS A 40 -14.87 -15.12 2.57
C LYS A 40 -15.62 -15.16 1.23
N GLN A 41 -15.18 -14.37 0.27
CA GLN A 41 -15.69 -14.37 -1.10
C GLN A 41 -14.97 -15.37 -2.02
N GLY A 42 -14.07 -16.18 -1.48
CA GLY A 42 -13.38 -17.24 -2.23
C GLY A 42 -12.05 -16.83 -2.86
N TYR A 43 -11.49 -15.67 -2.53
CA TYR A 43 -10.17 -15.25 -3.00
C TYR A 43 -9.06 -15.70 -2.06
N THR A 44 -7.95 -16.17 -2.62
CA THR A 44 -6.69 -16.27 -1.87
C THR A 44 -6.06 -14.88 -1.77
N CYS A 45 -5.77 -14.42 -0.55
CA CYS A 45 -5.20 -13.12 -0.30
C CYS A 45 -3.84 -13.24 0.39
N HIS A 46 -2.81 -12.60 -0.18
CA HIS A 46 -1.49 -12.56 0.42
C HIS A 46 -1.06 -11.09 0.64
N ALA A 47 -0.52 -10.79 1.82
CA ALA A 47 0.07 -9.51 2.14
C ALA A 47 1.47 -9.70 2.68
N PRO A 48 2.52 -9.23 1.98
CA PRO A 48 3.88 -9.24 2.50
C PRO A 48 4.06 -8.20 3.62
N HIS A 49 5.21 -8.27 4.26
CA HIS A 49 5.77 -7.21 5.07
C HIS A 49 7.00 -6.67 4.37
N TYR A 50 7.06 -5.36 4.14
CA TYR A 50 8.28 -4.78 3.57
C TYR A 50 9.36 -4.68 4.62
N LYS A 51 10.60 -4.87 4.21
CA LYS A 51 11.78 -4.73 5.06
C LYS A 51 11.77 -3.39 5.80
N GLY A 52 12.03 -3.41 7.10
CA GLY A 52 12.05 -2.21 7.93
C GLY A 52 10.66 -1.69 8.36
N HIS A 53 9.56 -2.27 7.90
CA HIS A 53 8.21 -1.91 8.33
C HIS A 53 7.75 -2.77 9.52
N GLY A 54 6.91 -2.19 10.39
CA GLY A 54 6.38 -2.88 11.56
C GLY A 54 7.43 -3.23 12.61
N VAL A 55 8.62 -2.65 12.54
CA VAL A 55 9.76 -2.79 13.44
C VAL A 55 10.21 -1.40 13.92
N PRO A 56 11.16 -1.28 14.86
CA PRO A 56 11.60 0.04 15.32
C PRO A 56 11.94 1.01 14.17
N PRO A 57 11.56 2.29 14.26
CA PRO A 57 11.69 3.27 13.17
C PRO A 57 13.12 3.42 12.64
N GLU A 58 14.10 3.17 13.49
CA GLU A 58 15.53 3.18 13.14
C GLU A 58 15.88 2.13 12.07
N GLU A 59 15.11 1.06 11.99
CA GLU A 59 15.27 0.05 10.93
C GLU A 59 14.60 0.48 9.63
N LEU A 60 13.45 1.19 9.70
CA LEU A 60 12.76 1.71 8.52
C LEU A 60 13.67 2.67 7.72
N VAL A 61 14.35 3.60 8.41
CA VAL A 61 15.20 4.61 7.74
C VAL A 61 16.49 4.03 7.15
N LYS A 62 16.82 2.77 7.44
CA LYS A 62 17.94 2.03 6.81
C LYS A 62 17.56 1.31 5.54
N THR A 63 16.27 1.25 5.22
CA THR A 63 15.73 0.56 4.04
C THR A 63 15.15 1.56 3.05
N GLY A 64 14.80 1.10 1.87
CA GLY A 64 14.24 1.97 0.86
C GLY A 64 13.42 1.24 -0.20
N PRO A 65 12.87 1.97 -1.17
CA PRO A 65 11.98 1.43 -2.20
C PRO A 65 12.54 0.23 -2.96
N SER A 66 13.85 0.15 -3.16
CA SER A 66 14.47 -1.01 -3.82
C SER A 66 14.43 -2.29 -2.98
N ASP A 67 14.50 -2.17 -1.64
CA ASP A 67 14.33 -3.32 -0.75
C ASP A 67 12.86 -3.74 -0.74
N TRP A 68 11.94 -2.78 -0.59
CA TRP A 68 10.49 -3.03 -0.53
C TRP A 68 9.94 -3.60 -1.83
N TRP A 69 10.46 -3.14 -2.98
CA TRP A 69 10.11 -3.70 -4.27
C TRP A 69 10.51 -5.17 -4.39
N LYS A 70 11.67 -5.57 -3.84
CA LYS A 70 12.04 -7.00 -3.77
C LYS A 70 11.04 -7.81 -2.97
N ASP A 71 10.57 -7.27 -1.82
CA ASP A 71 9.56 -7.94 -1.00
C ASP A 71 8.22 -8.08 -1.74
N VAL A 72 7.82 -7.06 -2.52
CA VAL A 72 6.63 -7.10 -3.40
C VAL A 72 6.78 -8.17 -4.46
N MET A 73 7.92 -8.23 -5.16
CA MET A 73 8.17 -9.24 -6.19
C MET A 73 8.23 -10.66 -5.61
N MET A 74 8.87 -10.83 -4.45
CA MET A 74 8.87 -12.12 -3.76
C MET A 74 7.46 -12.56 -3.37
N ALA A 75 6.58 -11.64 -2.99
CA ALA A 75 5.19 -11.95 -2.67
C ALA A 75 4.37 -12.33 -3.92
N TYR A 76 4.62 -11.67 -5.05
CA TYR A 76 4.04 -12.05 -6.33
C TYR A 76 4.50 -13.45 -6.75
N ASP A 77 5.81 -13.71 -6.71
CA ASP A 77 6.41 -15.01 -7.06
C ASP A 77 5.93 -16.12 -6.12
N PHE A 78 5.73 -15.81 -4.83
CA PHE A 78 5.13 -16.73 -3.87
C PHE A 78 3.73 -17.17 -4.32
N LEU A 79 2.85 -16.24 -4.68
CA LEU A 79 1.51 -16.59 -5.18
C LEU A 79 1.59 -17.43 -6.46
N LYS A 80 2.49 -17.09 -7.38
CA LYS A 80 2.73 -17.90 -8.60
C LYS A 80 3.19 -19.32 -8.25
N SER A 81 4.09 -19.47 -7.27
CA SER A 81 4.58 -20.78 -6.82
C SER A 81 3.52 -21.64 -6.09
N GLU A 82 2.51 -20.99 -5.48
CA GLU A 82 1.35 -21.66 -4.88
C GLU A 82 0.32 -22.08 -5.94
N GLY A 83 0.57 -21.81 -7.24
CA GLY A 83 -0.27 -22.23 -8.37
C GLY A 83 -1.32 -21.21 -8.80
N HIS A 84 -1.23 -19.96 -8.34
CA HIS A 84 -2.12 -18.89 -8.78
C HIS A 84 -1.65 -18.29 -10.11
N GLU A 85 -2.25 -18.71 -11.23
CA GLU A 85 -1.89 -18.23 -12.56
C GLU A 85 -2.31 -16.77 -12.80
N GLU A 86 -3.44 -16.36 -12.26
CA GLU A 86 -3.97 -15.02 -12.37
C GLU A 86 -3.98 -14.33 -11.00
N ILE A 87 -3.33 -13.17 -10.91
CA ILE A 87 -3.17 -12.42 -9.68
C ILE A 87 -3.63 -10.97 -9.92
N ALA A 88 -4.60 -10.53 -9.14
CA ALA A 88 -4.92 -9.10 -9.02
C ALA A 88 -4.10 -8.48 -7.87
N VAL A 89 -3.97 -7.17 -7.87
CA VAL A 89 -3.28 -6.44 -6.81
C VAL A 89 -4.15 -5.31 -6.27
N ALA A 90 -4.14 -5.12 -4.94
CA ALA A 90 -4.80 -3.99 -4.30
C ALA A 90 -3.84 -3.36 -3.27
N GLY A 91 -3.55 -2.07 -3.44
CA GLY A 91 -2.54 -1.39 -2.63
C GLY A 91 -2.98 -0.06 -2.06
N LEU A 92 -2.64 0.16 -0.77
CA LEU A 92 -2.87 1.40 -0.05
C LEU A 92 -1.64 2.29 -0.11
N SER A 93 -1.79 3.57 -0.49
CA SER A 93 -0.73 4.58 -0.46
C SER A 93 0.51 4.12 -1.25
N LEU A 94 1.68 3.92 -0.62
CA LEU A 94 2.87 3.30 -1.23
C LEU A 94 2.54 1.96 -1.88
N GLY A 95 1.67 1.15 -1.25
CA GLY A 95 1.19 -0.09 -1.84
C GLY A 95 0.46 0.13 -3.16
N GLY A 96 -0.27 1.24 -3.30
CA GLY A 96 -0.90 1.65 -4.56
C GLY A 96 0.14 2.02 -5.63
N VAL A 97 1.23 2.70 -5.25
CA VAL A 97 2.36 2.98 -6.16
C VAL A 97 3.00 1.68 -6.64
N PHE A 98 3.22 0.71 -5.74
CA PHE A 98 3.73 -0.62 -6.13
C PHE A 98 2.72 -1.42 -6.96
N SER A 99 1.42 -1.25 -6.73
CA SER A 99 0.39 -1.88 -7.56
C SER A 99 0.46 -1.39 -9.00
N LEU A 100 0.65 -0.09 -9.21
CA LEU A 100 0.88 0.50 -10.53
C LEU A 100 2.19 -0.01 -11.13
N LYS A 101 3.28 -0.08 -10.35
CA LYS A 101 4.57 -0.60 -10.81
C LYS A 101 4.47 -2.06 -11.25
N LEU A 102 3.73 -2.89 -10.54
CA LEU A 102 3.44 -4.27 -10.95
C LEU A 102 2.71 -4.30 -12.31
N GLY A 103 1.76 -3.37 -12.52
CA GLY A 103 0.93 -3.32 -13.72
C GLY A 103 1.69 -3.19 -15.03
N TYR A 104 2.87 -2.56 -15.02
CA TYR A 104 3.74 -2.49 -16.21
C TYR A 104 5.00 -3.38 -16.14
N THR A 105 5.18 -4.12 -15.01
CA THR A 105 6.37 -4.98 -14.84
C THR A 105 6.06 -6.46 -15.05
N VAL A 106 4.90 -6.93 -14.60
CA VAL A 106 4.48 -8.34 -14.66
C VAL A 106 3.02 -8.47 -15.10
N PRO A 107 2.58 -9.62 -15.60
CA PRO A 107 1.17 -9.86 -15.89
C PRO A 107 0.31 -9.73 -14.61
N ILE A 108 -0.61 -8.75 -14.59
CA ILE A 108 -1.56 -8.51 -13.52
C ILE A 108 -2.97 -8.58 -14.08
N LYS A 109 -3.86 -9.30 -13.40
CA LYS A 109 -5.26 -9.47 -13.81
C LYS A 109 -6.11 -8.21 -13.65
N GLY A 110 -5.83 -7.45 -12.59
CA GLY A 110 -6.49 -6.17 -12.31
C GLY A 110 -5.78 -5.44 -11.18
N ILE A 111 -5.91 -4.12 -11.15
CA ILE A 111 -5.24 -3.23 -10.21
C ILE A 111 -6.27 -2.43 -9.43
N VAL A 112 -6.14 -2.39 -8.11
CA VAL A 112 -6.86 -1.46 -7.24
C VAL A 112 -5.84 -0.56 -6.54
N THR A 113 -5.92 0.75 -6.78
CA THR A 113 -5.12 1.72 -6.04
C THR A 113 -6.00 2.44 -5.01
N MET A 114 -5.55 2.51 -3.77
CA MET A 114 -6.25 3.16 -2.66
C MET A 114 -5.38 4.29 -2.13
N CYS A 115 -5.78 5.55 -2.37
CA CYS A 115 -5.06 6.75 -1.95
C CYS A 115 -3.57 6.73 -2.37
N ALA A 116 -3.28 6.34 -3.62
CA ALA A 116 -1.92 6.23 -4.14
C ALA A 116 -1.35 7.61 -4.53
N PRO A 117 -0.18 8.03 -4.03
CA PRO A 117 0.41 9.32 -4.39
C PRO A 117 1.03 9.28 -5.80
N MET A 118 0.76 10.33 -6.58
CA MET A 118 1.50 10.64 -7.82
C MET A 118 2.41 11.85 -7.65
N TYR A 119 2.27 12.55 -6.52
CA TYR A 119 3.14 13.64 -6.10
C TYR A 119 3.39 13.57 -4.60
N ILE A 120 4.57 13.99 -4.21
CA ILE A 120 4.88 14.29 -2.81
C ILE A 120 4.69 15.79 -2.61
N LYS A 121 3.89 16.16 -1.61
CA LYS A 121 3.61 17.58 -1.29
C LYS A 121 4.91 18.32 -0.90
N SER A 122 5.69 17.71 -0.01
CA SER A 122 7.04 18.18 0.34
C SER A 122 7.82 17.11 1.08
N GLU A 123 9.14 17.13 0.97
CA GLU A 123 10.03 16.27 1.75
C GLU A 123 9.87 16.51 3.27
N GLU A 124 9.65 17.77 3.67
CA GLU A 124 9.41 18.14 5.06
C GLU A 124 8.15 17.47 5.64
N MET A 125 7.06 17.37 4.87
CA MET A 125 5.85 16.68 5.32
C MET A 125 6.08 15.18 5.49
N MET A 126 6.80 14.55 4.57
CA MET A 126 7.17 13.14 4.70
C MET A 126 8.05 12.91 5.93
N TYR A 127 9.02 13.78 6.14
CA TYR A 127 9.90 13.74 7.31
C TYR A 127 9.10 13.82 8.61
N LYS A 128 8.17 14.77 8.72
CA LYS A 128 7.26 14.90 9.87
C LYS A 128 6.45 13.60 10.07
N GLY A 129 5.92 13.03 9.00
CA GLY A 129 5.19 11.76 9.06
C GLY A 129 6.02 10.60 9.63
N VAL A 130 7.31 10.50 9.24
CA VAL A 130 8.23 9.50 9.81
C VAL A 130 8.49 9.77 11.29
N LEU A 131 8.66 11.02 11.71
CA LEU A 131 8.86 11.35 13.11
C LEU A 131 7.60 11.10 13.96
N GLU A 132 6.41 11.38 13.44
CA GLU A 132 5.15 11.07 14.11
C GLU A 132 4.97 9.55 14.28
N TYR A 133 5.19 8.79 13.21
CA TYR A 133 5.21 7.33 13.28
C TYR A 133 6.22 6.82 14.33
N ALA A 134 7.43 7.37 14.34
CA ALA A 134 8.47 6.98 15.29
C ALA A 134 8.04 7.26 16.73
N ARG A 135 7.46 8.42 16.98
CA ARG A 135 6.97 8.81 18.32
C ARG A 135 5.86 7.87 18.80
N GLU A 136 4.88 7.57 17.95
CA GLU A 136 3.80 6.65 18.29
C GLU A 136 4.31 5.22 18.51
N PHE A 137 5.26 4.77 17.69
CA PHE A 137 5.87 3.45 17.86
C PHE A 137 6.58 3.34 19.22
N LYS A 138 7.35 4.36 19.63
CA LYS A 138 8.04 4.40 20.93
C LYS A 138 7.08 4.42 22.12
N LYS A 139 5.97 5.14 22.01
CA LYS A 139 4.87 5.07 23.01
C LYS A 139 4.32 3.66 23.13
N TYR A 140 4.14 3.01 21.99
CA TYR A 140 3.63 1.65 21.91
C TYR A 140 4.62 0.63 22.52
N GLU A 141 5.94 0.87 22.46
CA GLU A 141 6.96 0.10 23.17
C GLU A 141 6.90 0.30 24.70
N GLY A 142 6.11 1.24 25.20
CA GLY A 142 5.97 1.54 26.62
C GLY A 142 7.10 2.40 27.18
N LYS A 143 7.81 3.13 26.33
CA LYS A 143 8.89 4.05 26.74
C LYS A 143 8.34 5.26 27.49
N THR A 144 9.14 5.79 28.41
CA THR A 144 8.80 7.04 29.08
C THR A 144 8.95 8.23 28.14
N GLN A 145 8.30 9.35 28.46
CA GLN A 145 8.41 10.57 27.64
C GLN A 145 9.86 11.02 27.47
N GLU A 146 10.67 10.95 28.52
CA GLU A 146 12.09 11.33 28.51
C GLU A 146 12.90 10.42 27.55
N GLN A 147 12.64 9.10 27.58
CA GLN A 147 13.27 8.16 26.64
C GLN A 147 12.84 8.43 25.20
N ILE A 148 11.56 8.76 24.99
CA ILE A 148 11.04 9.07 23.67
C ILE A 148 11.76 10.30 23.11
N GLU A 149 11.83 11.41 23.86
CA GLU A 149 12.47 12.63 23.36
C GLU A 149 13.95 12.40 23.03
N LEU A 150 14.71 11.71 23.90
CA LEU A 150 16.10 11.40 23.63
C LEU A 150 16.28 10.57 22.34
N GLU A 151 15.46 9.54 22.13
CA GLU A 151 15.56 8.69 20.94
C GLU A 151 15.04 9.40 19.67
N MET A 152 14.08 10.31 19.81
CA MET A 152 13.61 11.14 18.70
C MET A 152 14.67 12.12 18.22
N ASP A 153 15.43 12.75 19.14
CA ASP A 153 16.55 13.62 18.78
C ASP A 153 17.62 12.83 18.00
N LEU A 154 17.97 11.62 18.48
CA LEU A 154 18.92 10.74 17.80
C LEU A 154 18.42 10.27 16.41
N LEU A 155 17.12 10.14 16.23
CA LEU A 155 16.53 9.78 14.93
C LEU A 155 16.53 10.97 13.98
N ALA A 156 16.21 12.17 14.48
CA ALA A 156 16.14 13.40 13.70
C ALA A 156 17.51 13.79 13.11
N ASP A 157 18.61 13.45 13.79
CA ASP A 157 19.97 13.70 13.30
C ASP A 157 20.42 12.75 12.18
N LYS A 158 19.63 11.69 11.90
CA LYS A 158 19.98 10.72 10.84
C LYS A 158 19.55 11.21 9.45
N PRO A 159 20.40 11.02 8.42
CA PRO A 159 19.97 11.29 7.06
C PRO A 159 18.83 10.33 6.66
N MET A 160 17.76 10.87 6.11
CA MET A 160 16.62 10.08 5.62
C MET A 160 16.64 9.93 4.09
N ASN A 161 17.70 9.32 3.55
CA ASN A 161 17.84 9.04 2.13
C ASN A 161 16.64 8.24 1.55
N THR A 162 15.98 7.48 2.40
CA THR A 162 14.74 6.76 2.11
C THR A 162 13.65 7.68 1.55
N LEU A 163 13.51 8.91 2.07
CA LEU A 163 12.48 9.85 1.61
C LEU A 163 12.74 10.35 0.20
N LYS A 164 14.00 10.65 -0.12
CA LYS A 164 14.40 11.02 -1.48
C LYS A 164 14.17 9.86 -2.45
N ALA A 165 14.58 8.66 -2.08
CA ALA A 165 14.36 7.47 -2.91
C ALA A 165 12.86 7.17 -3.10
N LEU A 166 12.01 7.43 -2.09
CA LEU A 166 10.56 7.30 -2.22
C LEU A 166 9.99 8.32 -3.21
N GLN A 167 10.49 9.55 -3.21
CA GLN A 167 10.11 10.57 -4.19
C GLN A 167 10.51 10.16 -5.61
N GLU A 168 11.72 9.64 -5.77
CA GLU A 168 12.21 9.10 -7.05
C GLU A 168 11.34 7.95 -7.56
N LEU A 169 10.95 7.00 -6.67
CA LEU A 169 10.03 5.92 -7.02
C LEU A 169 8.68 6.45 -7.52
N ILE A 170 8.07 7.40 -6.79
CA ILE A 170 6.75 7.96 -7.18
C ILE A 170 6.85 8.68 -8.53
N THR A 171 7.96 9.37 -8.78
CA THR A 171 8.20 10.03 -10.05
C THR A 171 8.37 9.01 -11.18
N ASP A 172 9.20 7.98 -10.98
CA ASP A 172 9.39 6.89 -11.93
C ASP A 172 8.05 6.22 -12.28
N VAL A 173 7.26 5.85 -11.28
CA VAL A 173 5.96 5.21 -11.52
C VAL A 173 5.01 6.14 -12.28
N ARG A 174 4.93 7.42 -11.92
CA ARG A 174 4.08 8.39 -12.63
C ARG A 174 4.45 8.53 -14.11
N GLU A 175 5.72 8.41 -14.45
CA GLU A 175 6.23 8.49 -15.82
C GLU A 175 5.95 7.22 -16.65
N HIS A 176 5.46 6.13 -16.01
CA HIS A 176 5.22 4.84 -16.66
C HIS A 176 3.79 4.32 -16.51
N VAL A 177 2.87 5.09 -15.90
CA VAL A 177 1.46 4.64 -15.75
C VAL A 177 0.73 4.49 -17.07
N ASP A 178 1.17 5.15 -18.13
CA ASP A 178 0.68 5.00 -19.51
C ASP A 178 0.99 3.62 -20.12
N LEU A 179 1.89 2.85 -19.51
CA LEU A 179 2.18 1.47 -19.91
C LEU A 179 1.23 0.44 -19.27
N ILE A 180 0.23 0.88 -18.51
CA ILE A 180 -0.72 -0.01 -17.82
C ILE A 180 -1.95 -0.21 -18.69
N TYR A 181 -2.16 -1.47 -19.13
CA TYR A 181 -3.33 -1.91 -19.90
C TYR A 181 -4.28 -2.81 -19.08
N ALA A 182 -3.87 -3.23 -17.90
CA ALA A 182 -4.70 -4.04 -17.01
C ALA A 182 -5.91 -3.25 -16.50
N PRO A 183 -7.09 -3.88 -16.35
CA PRO A 183 -8.24 -3.25 -15.69
C PRO A 183 -7.86 -2.60 -14.38
N THR A 184 -8.26 -1.35 -14.17
CA THR A 184 -7.82 -0.57 -13.00
C THR A 184 -8.97 0.14 -12.30
N PHE A 185 -9.05 -0.03 -10.99
CA PHE A 185 -9.95 0.70 -10.10
C PHE A 185 -9.16 1.65 -9.21
N VAL A 186 -9.40 2.95 -9.37
CA VAL A 186 -8.76 4.02 -8.59
C VAL A 186 -9.70 4.45 -7.48
N VAL A 187 -9.23 4.38 -6.25
CA VAL A 187 -9.97 4.74 -5.04
C VAL A 187 -9.30 5.90 -4.33
N GLN A 188 -10.09 6.92 -3.94
CA GLN A 188 -9.56 8.08 -3.24
C GLN A 188 -10.51 8.55 -2.13
N GLY A 189 -9.97 8.76 -0.93
CA GLY A 189 -10.67 9.43 0.17
C GLY A 189 -10.71 10.95 -0.06
N ARG A 190 -11.88 11.55 0.12
CA ARG A 190 -12.09 12.99 -0.09
C ARG A 190 -11.36 13.83 0.97
N HIS A 191 -11.24 13.31 2.19
CA HIS A 191 -10.58 13.95 3.31
C HIS A 191 -9.11 13.53 3.50
N ASP A 192 -8.46 13.09 2.42
CA ASP A 192 -7.04 12.72 2.44
C ASP A 192 -6.16 13.96 2.66
N ASP A 193 -5.59 14.06 3.84
CA ASP A 193 -4.68 15.15 4.25
C ASP A 193 -3.19 14.78 4.10
N VAL A 194 -2.88 13.50 3.85
CA VAL A 194 -1.52 12.99 3.72
C VAL A 194 -0.97 13.21 2.32
N ILE A 195 -1.71 12.81 1.29
CA ILE A 195 -1.32 13.00 -0.12
C ILE A 195 -2.16 14.09 -0.79
N ASN A 196 -1.80 14.45 -2.02
CA ASN A 196 -2.66 15.28 -2.86
C ASN A 196 -3.74 14.39 -3.52
N PRO A 197 -5.03 14.57 -3.21
CA PRO A 197 -6.11 13.74 -3.79
C PRO A 197 -6.19 13.79 -5.32
N LYS A 198 -5.68 14.86 -5.97
CA LYS A 198 -5.55 14.93 -7.44
C LYS A 198 -4.67 13.83 -8.03
N SER A 199 -3.93 13.09 -7.21
CA SER A 199 -3.20 11.90 -7.66
C SER A 199 -4.11 10.88 -8.32
N ALA A 200 -5.35 10.74 -7.83
CA ALA A 200 -6.32 9.82 -8.40
C ALA A 200 -6.73 10.22 -9.83
N ASP A 201 -6.94 11.52 -10.08
CA ASP A 201 -7.26 12.03 -11.43
C ASP A 201 -6.08 11.78 -12.39
N ILE A 202 -4.84 11.98 -11.93
CA ILE A 202 -3.64 11.73 -12.74
C ILE A 202 -3.52 10.26 -13.12
N ILE A 203 -3.77 9.35 -12.17
CA ILE A 203 -3.72 7.91 -12.43
C ILE A 203 -4.76 7.53 -13.46
N ILE A 204 -6.03 7.93 -13.27
CA ILE A 204 -7.12 7.53 -14.14
C ILE A 204 -6.99 8.11 -15.55
N ASP A 205 -6.45 9.32 -15.68
CA ASP A 205 -6.25 9.98 -16.97
C ASP A 205 -5.09 9.33 -17.75
N ALA A 206 -3.99 8.95 -17.07
CA ALA A 206 -2.80 8.46 -17.73
C ALA A 206 -2.84 6.95 -18.10
N ILE A 207 -3.59 6.12 -17.36
CA ILE A 207 -3.68 4.69 -17.64
C ILE A 207 -4.34 4.44 -19.00
N GLU A 208 -3.73 3.56 -19.82
CA GLU A 208 -4.22 3.18 -21.16
C GLU A 208 -5.20 1.99 -21.16
N SER A 209 -5.57 1.49 -19.99
CA SER A 209 -6.56 0.42 -19.88
C SER A 209 -7.91 0.85 -20.43
N PRO A 210 -8.58 0.04 -21.28
CA PRO A 210 -9.95 0.29 -21.73
C PRO A 210 -10.97 0.10 -20.59
N VAL A 211 -10.60 -0.61 -19.53
CA VAL A 211 -11.44 -0.85 -18.35
C VAL A 211 -10.80 -0.13 -17.16
N LYS A 212 -11.24 1.08 -16.92
CA LYS A 212 -10.76 1.89 -15.80
C LYS A 212 -11.90 2.66 -15.15
N GLN A 213 -11.89 2.73 -13.84
CA GLN A 213 -12.90 3.44 -13.06
C GLN A 213 -12.28 4.14 -11.86
N ILE A 214 -12.91 5.22 -11.40
CA ILE A 214 -12.53 5.96 -10.21
C ILE A 214 -13.73 6.09 -9.28
N LYS A 215 -13.49 5.95 -7.97
CA LYS A 215 -14.49 6.22 -6.93
C LYS A 215 -13.90 7.07 -5.81
N TRP A 216 -14.65 8.11 -5.46
CA TRP A 216 -14.35 8.98 -4.33
C TRP A 216 -15.19 8.56 -3.13
N TYR A 217 -14.56 8.54 -1.96
CA TYR A 217 -15.19 8.22 -0.69
C TYR A 217 -15.28 9.51 0.13
N GLU A 218 -16.49 9.99 0.31
CA GLU A 218 -16.77 11.35 0.77
C GLU A 218 -16.48 11.56 2.26
N GLU A 219 -16.51 10.48 3.07
CA GLU A 219 -16.33 10.52 4.51
C GLU A 219 -14.98 9.98 4.99
N SER A 220 -14.12 9.57 4.06
CA SER A 220 -12.86 8.87 4.37
C SER A 220 -11.64 9.70 4.05
N GLY A 221 -10.59 9.50 4.86
CA GLY A 221 -9.25 10.06 4.69
C GLY A 221 -8.27 9.10 4.02
N HIS A 222 -6.97 9.24 4.36
CA HIS A 222 -5.87 8.53 3.71
C HIS A 222 -5.90 7.02 3.93
N VAL A 223 -6.08 6.56 5.19
CA VAL A 223 -6.07 5.12 5.51
C VAL A 223 -7.47 4.53 5.32
N ILE A 224 -7.98 4.66 4.10
CA ILE A 224 -9.37 4.32 3.73
C ILE A 224 -9.76 2.87 4.07
N THR A 225 -8.80 1.95 4.09
CA THR A 225 -8.98 0.54 4.44
C THR A 225 -9.42 0.32 5.90
N LEU A 226 -9.23 1.30 6.76
CA LEU A 226 -9.58 1.27 8.19
C LEU A 226 -10.60 2.34 8.59
N ASP A 227 -11.00 3.20 7.64
CA ASP A 227 -11.85 4.36 7.90
C ASP A 227 -13.36 4.03 7.86
N LYS A 228 -14.20 5.06 7.94
CA LYS A 228 -15.65 4.98 8.09
C LYS A 228 -16.33 4.17 6.98
N GLU A 229 -15.90 4.38 5.73
CA GLU A 229 -16.48 3.74 4.55
C GLU A 229 -15.77 2.43 4.15
N ARG A 230 -14.93 1.86 5.02
CA ARG A 230 -14.19 0.61 4.72
C ARG A 230 -15.08 -0.55 4.28
N ASN A 231 -16.30 -0.65 4.79
CA ASN A 231 -17.21 -1.73 4.41
C ASN A 231 -17.67 -1.57 2.96
N GLN A 232 -18.03 -0.34 2.56
CA GLN A 232 -18.36 -0.02 1.19
C GLN A 232 -17.13 -0.23 0.26
N LEU A 233 -15.93 0.15 0.72
CA LEU A 233 -14.70 -0.12 -0.02
C LEU A 233 -14.50 -1.61 -0.27
N HIS A 234 -14.75 -2.45 0.73
CA HIS A 234 -14.61 -3.91 0.58
C HIS A 234 -15.55 -4.46 -0.49
N GLU A 235 -16.81 -4.00 -0.50
CA GLU A 235 -17.83 -4.37 -1.49
C GLU A 235 -17.43 -3.91 -2.89
N ASP A 236 -17.05 -2.65 -3.04
CA ASP A 236 -16.64 -2.07 -4.33
C ASP A 236 -15.39 -2.76 -4.92
N VAL A 237 -14.41 -3.08 -4.07
CA VAL A 237 -13.22 -3.84 -4.49
C VAL A 237 -13.61 -5.25 -4.93
N PHE A 238 -14.50 -5.91 -4.21
CA PHE A 238 -15.00 -7.21 -4.59
C PHE A 238 -15.77 -7.17 -5.91
N GLU A 239 -16.69 -6.20 -6.10
CA GLU A 239 -17.43 -6.02 -7.35
C GLU A 239 -16.50 -5.78 -8.55
N PHE A 240 -15.45 -4.97 -8.36
CA PHE A 240 -14.43 -4.78 -9.38
C PHE A 240 -13.70 -6.09 -9.70
N LEU A 241 -13.30 -6.86 -8.68
CA LEU A 241 -12.62 -8.15 -8.89
C LEU A 241 -13.51 -9.16 -9.60
N GLU A 242 -14.83 -9.20 -9.29
CA GLU A 242 -15.78 -10.07 -9.99
C GLU A 242 -16.03 -9.65 -11.45
N SER A 243 -15.81 -8.39 -11.78
CA SER A 243 -15.95 -7.90 -13.16
C SER A 243 -14.77 -8.29 -14.07
N LEU A 244 -13.69 -8.82 -13.50
CA LEU A 244 -12.51 -9.25 -14.26
C LEU A 244 -12.77 -10.60 -14.96
N ASP A 245 -12.20 -10.74 -16.15
CA ASP A 245 -12.28 -11.98 -16.95
C ASP A 245 -11.31 -13.05 -16.40
N TRP A 246 -11.64 -13.65 -15.27
CA TRP A 246 -10.86 -14.73 -14.68
C TRP A 246 -11.02 -16.02 -15.48
N SER A 247 -9.92 -16.74 -15.71
CA SER A 247 -9.98 -18.11 -16.23
C SER A 247 -10.65 -19.03 -15.21
N GLU A 248 -11.50 -19.98 -15.64
CA GLU A 248 -12.22 -20.93 -14.78
C GLU A 248 -11.29 -21.94 -14.06
#